data_69f6c9a8a4776bf7cef1feff37bfb1e7
#
_entry.id   69f6c9a8a4776bf7cef1feff37bfb1e7
#
_cell.length_a   1.000
_cell.length_b   1.000
_cell.length_c   1.000
_cell.angle_alpha   90.00
_cell.angle_beta   90.00
_cell.angle_gamma   90.00
#
_symmetry.space_group_name_H-M   'P 1'
#
loop_
_entity.id
_entity.type
_entity.pdbx_description
1 polymer ?
#
loop_
_entity_poly.entity_id
_entity_poly.type
_entity_poly.pdbx_seq_one_letter_code
_entity_poly.pdbx_strand_id
1 'polypeptide(L)'
;MLFRSIDTGLKYVNNDACYPSLIVVGQIMDALLSGKYDLEHTAVIMSQTGGGCRASNYIGFIRRALERAGMPQIPVISLNANGMETNPGFKITLPLLTKAMQAVVYGDLFMRVLYATRPYEAKAGSANALHEKWKAICIKSLQKHSLSMAEFNRNIRGIIHDFDELPRRDVQKPKVGIVGEILVKFSPLANNHVVELLEAEGAEAVMPDLLDFLLYCFYNSNFKADNLGGKRSTAHLCNMGISLLEYFRRTCRRELERSTHFLPPARIQDLASMAKHYVSLGNQTGEGWFLTGEMLELIHSGTTNIICTQPFGCLPNHIVGKGVIKGLRASHPEANIIAVDYDPGASEVNQLNRIKLMLSTAQKNLPERKKESRIG
;
A
#
# COMPACT_ATOMS: atom_id res chain seq x y z
N MET A 1 -9.58 -16.76 9.88
CA MET A 1 -8.66 -15.91 10.65
C MET A 1 -9.19 -14.48 10.81
N LEU A 2 -9.64 -13.80 9.77
CA LEU A 2 -10.10 -12.39 9.84
C LEU A 2 -11.21 -12.16 10.88
N PHE A 3 -12.29 -12.94 10.85
CA PHE A 3 -13.41 -12.81 11.82
C PHE A 3 -12.92 -12.91 13.26
N ARG A 4 -12.01 -13.85 13.57
CA ARG A 4 -11.45 -13.98 14.91
C ARG A 4 -10.70 -12.73 15.34
N SER A 5 -9.85 -12.16 14.47
CA SER A 5 -9.09 -10.95 14.80
C SER A 5 -9.99 -9.73 14.96
N ILE A 6 -11.07 -9.62 14.17
CA ILE A 6 -12.08 -8.56 14.34
C ILE A 6 -12.80 -8.75 15.69
N ASP A 7 -13.28 -9.94 15.99
CA ASP A 7 -13.98 -10.26 17.26
C ASP A 7 -13.07 -10.00 18.47
N THR A 8 -11.78 -10.37 18.35
CA THR A 8 -10.79 -10.07 19.39
C THR A 8 -10.57 -8.57 19.50
N GLY A 9 -10.43 -7.84 18.40
CA GLY A 9 -10.29 -6.40 18.39
C GLY A 9 -11.44 -5.68 19.07
N LEU A 10 -12.67 -6.09 18.80
CA LEU A 10 -13.89 -5.53 19.41
C LEU A 10 -13.96 -5.69 20.94
N LYS A 11 -13.24 -6.68 21.52
CA LYS A 11 -13.15 -6.83 22.98
C LYS A 11 -12.29 -5.74 23.65
N TYR A 12 -11.31 -5.21 22.93
CA TYR A 12 -10.28 -4.31 23.48
C TYR A 12 -10.36 -2.88 22.97
N VAL A 13 -10.91 -2.67 21.78
CA VAL A 13 -11.03 -1.34 21.13
C VAL A 13 -12.50 -0.99 21.01
N ASN A 14 -12.82 0.32 21.19
CA ASN A 14 -14.16 0.81 21.00
C ASN A 14 -14.63 0.56 19.55
N ASN A 15 -15.88 0.11 19.42
CA ASN A 15 -16.51 -0.14 18.12
C ASN A 15 -16.55 1.11 17.21
N ASP A 16 -16.59 2.32 17.77
CA ASP A 16 -16.55 3.59 17.02
C ASP A 16 -15.14 4.00 16.56
N ALA A 17 -14.11 3.22 16.88
CA ALA A 17 -12.78 3.41 16.33
C ALA A 17 -12.76 2.98 14.87
N CYS A 18 -11.73 3.42 14.12
CA CYS A 18 -11.63 3.04 12.72
C CYS A 18 -11.36 1.52 12.57
N TYR A 19 -11.88 0.93 11.50
CA TYR A 19 -11.73 -0.50 11.18
C TYR A 19 -10.26 -0.98 11.21
N PRO A 20 -9.27 -0.24 10.65
CA PRO A 20 -7.87 -0.63 10.77
C PRO A 20 -7.39 -0.80 12.21
N SER A 21 -7.85 0.03 13.16
CA SER A 21 -7.44 -0.11 14.56
C SER A 21 -7.96 -1.39 15.21
N LEU A 22 -9.16 -1.82 14.85
CA LEU A 22 -9.74 -3.09 15.31
C LEU A 22 -8.92 -4.28 14.82
N ILE A 23 -8.55 -4.27 13.53
CA ILE A 23 -7.73 -5.33 12.93
C ILE A 23 -6.35 -5.39 13.57
N VAL A 24 -5.65 -4.25 13.67
CA VAL A 24 -4.29 -4.19 14.23
C VAL A 24 -4.27 -4.71 15.66
N VAL A 25 -5.14 -4.17 16.52
CA VAL A 25 -5.18 -4.61 17.93
C VAL A 25 -5.62 -6.05 18.02
N GLY A 26 -6.62 -6.46 17.24
CA GLY A 26 -7.11 -7.84 17.22
C GLY A 26 -6.05 -8.85 16.80
N GLN A 27 -5.28 -8.58 15.74
CA GLN A 27 -4.19 -9.45 15.29
C GLN A 27 -3.07 -9.57 16.33
N ILE A 28 -2.68 -8.46 16.95
CA ILE A 28 -1.67 -8.44 18.01
C ILE A 28 -2.15 -9.27 19.20
N MET A 29 -3.38 -9.02 19.66
CA MET A 29 -3.94 -9.76 20.80
C MET A 29 -4.15 -11.25 20.49
N ASP A 30 -4.61 -11.60 19.27
CA ASP A 30 -4.72 -12.99 18.83
C ASP A 30 -3.35 -13.70 18.86
N ALA A 31 -2.30 -13.02 18.40
CA ALA A 31 -0.95 -13.56 18.43
C ALA A 31 -0.48 -13.81 19.87
N LEU A 32 -0.58 -12.83 20.74
CA LEU A 32 -0.14 -12.91 22.13
C LEU A 32 -0.95 -13.95 22.94
N LEU A 33 -2.27 -14.03 22.73
CA LEU A 33 -3.15 -14.99 23.40
C LEU A 33 -3.09 -16.41 22.80
N SER A 34 -2.35 -16.60 21.70
CA SER A 34 -2.27 -17.91 21.03
C SER A 34 -1.47 -18.97 21.78
N GLY A 35 -0.67 -18.57 22.78
CA GLY A 35 0.29 -19.43 23.46
C GLY A 35 1.51 -19.86 22.63
N LYS A 36 1.69 -19.27 21.42
CA LYS A 36 2.79 -19.62 20.51
C LYS A 36 4.04 -18.77 20.72
N TYR A 37 3.94 -17.70 21.50
CA TYR A 37 5.03 -16.77 21.74
C TYR A 37 5.41 -16.77 23.21
N ASP A 38 6.71 -16.68 23.48
CA ASP A 38 7.23 -16.45 24.82
C ASP A 38 7.01 -14.98 25.18
N LEU A 39 6.06 -14.72 26.08
CA LEU A 39 5.65 -13.36 26.45
C LEU A 39 6.71 -12.61 27.23
N GLU A 40 7.67 -13.30 27.88
CA GLU A 40 8.79 -12.65 28.58
C GLU A 40 9.83 -12.09 27.61
N HIS A 41 9.93 -12.67 26.40
CA HIS A 41 10.87 -12.25 25.36
C HIS A 41 10.17 -11.65 24.13
N THR A 42 8.94 -11.17 24.29
CA THR A 42 8.14 -10.60 23.19
C THR A 42 7.95 -9.08 23.40
N ALA A 43 8.07 -8.33 22.32
CA ALA A 43 7.71 -6.91 22.27
C ALA A 43 6.79 -6.67 21.06
N VAL A 44 5.89 -5.70 21.18
CA VAL A 44 5.05 -5.22 20.07
C VAL A 44 5.72 -3.99 19.46
N ILE A 45 5.76 -3.91 18.14
CA ILE A 45 6.25 -2.75 17.42
C ILE A 45 5.14 -2.22 16.52
N MET A 46 4.91 -0.91 16.54
CA MET A 46 3.85 -0.27 15.75
C MET A 46 4.29 1.11 15.27
N SER A 47 3.92 1.48 14.04
CA SER A 47 4.12 2.83 13.52
C SER A 47 3.17 3.82 14.19
N GLN A 48 3.64 5.06 14.41
CA GLN A 48 2.85 6.16 14.98
C GLN A 48 3.00 7.38 14.07
N THR A 49 1.92 7.75 13.38
CA THR A 49 1.98 8.72 12.28
C THR A 49 1.90 10.18 12.74
N GLY A 50 1.22 10.45 13.85
CA GLY A 50 0.90 11.82 14.29
C GLY A 50 -0.28 12.44 13.51
N GLY A 51 -0.69 13.64 13.92
CA GLY A 51 -1.80 14.37 13.30
C GLY A 51 -3.19 13.88 13.71
N GLY A 52 -4.21 14.22 12.92
CA GLY A 52 -5.63 13.93 13.20
C GLY A 52 -6.07 12.50 12.85
N CYS A 53 -5.20 11.64 12.33
CA CYS A 53 -5.51 10.24 12.07
C CYS A 53 -5.46 9.42 13.36
N ARG A 54 -6.34 8.44 13.52
CA ARG A 54 -6.36 7.54 14.69
C ARG A 54 -5.10 6.65 14.77
N ALA A 55 -4.37 6.45 13.68
CA ALA A 55 -3.07 5.76 13.68
C ALA A 55 -2.02 6.44 14.59
N SER A 56 -2.19 7.71 14.92
CA SER A 56 -1.38 8.39 15.96
C SER A 56 -1.56 7.77 17.35
N ASN A 57 -2.67 7.08 17.61
CA ASN A 57 -2.99 6.52 18.93
C ASN A 57 -3.15 4.98 18.94
N TYR A 58 -2.77 4.27 17.89
CA TYR A 58 -2.79 2.80 17.90
C TYR A 58 -1.92 2.24 19.02
N ILE A 59 -0.79 2.89 19.32
CA ILE A 59 0.10 2.57 20.45
C ILE A 59 -0.70 2.58 21.78
N GLY A 60 -1.49 3.63 22.01
CA GLY A 60 -2.34 3.74 23.20
C GLY A 60 -3.44 2.66 23.27
N PHE A 61 -4.03 2.30 22.12
CA PHE A 61 -5.00 1.21 22.07
C PHE A 61 -4.37 -0.13 22.39
N ILE A 62 -3.18 -0.41 21.85
CA ILE A 62 -2.44 -1.65 22.10
C ILE A 62 -2.07 -1.74 23.59
N ARG A 63 -1.51 -0.68 24.19
CA ARG A 63 -1.15 -0.67 25.62
C ARG A 63 -2.37 -0.93 26.51
N ARG A 64 -3.50 -0.27 26.24
CA ARG A 64 -4.74 -0.51 26.96
C ARG A 64 -5.28 -1.93 26.79
N ALA A 65 -5.14 -2.50 25.59
CA ALA A 65 -5.51 -3.88 25.33
C ALA A 65 -4.66 -4.86 26.14
N LEU A 66 -3.35 -4.63 26.21
CA LEU A 66 -2.41 -5.41 27.02
C LEU A 66 -2.72 -5.32 28.51
N GLU A 67 -3.00 -4.12 29.04
CA GLU A 67 -3.43 -3.92 30.43
C GLU A 67 -4.68 -4.72 30.75
N ARG A 68 -5.72 -4.62 29.91
CA ARG A 68 -6.98 -5.35 30.07
C ARG A 68 -6.83 -6.87 29.99
N ALA A 69 -5.84 -7.34 29.24
CA ALA A 69 -5.53 -8.76 29.10
C ALA A 69 -4.58 -9.30 30.18
N GLY A 70 -4.16 -8.47 31.15
CA GLY A 70 -3.22 -8.87 32.20
C GLY A 70 -1.79 -9.03 31.74
N MET A 71 -1.39 -8.37 30.65
CA MET A 71 -0.07 -8.41 30.04
C MET A 71 0.62 -7.05 29.96
N PRO A 72 0.57 -6.17 30.99
CA PRO A 72 1.13 -4.81 30.94
C PRO A 72 2.65 -4.78 30.81
N GLN A 73 3.33 -5.88 31.10
CA GLN A 73 4.78 -6.01 31.02
C GLN A 73 5.30 -6.08 29.58
N ILE A 74 4.46 -6.37 28.58
CA ILE A 74 4.89 -6.46 27.18
C ILE A 74 5.20 -5.06 26.65
N PRO A 75 6.46 -4.79 26.24
CA PRO A 75 6.82 -3.48 25.72
C PRO A 75 6.14 -3.18 24.39
N VAL A 76 5.66 -1.95 24.21
CA VAL A 76 5.13 -1.44 22.95
C VAL A 76 6.06 -0.36 22.40
N ILE A 77 6.77 -0.70 21.32
CA ILE A 77 7.74 0.17 20.66
C ILE A 77 7.05 1.02 19.61
N SER A 78 7.14 2.34 19.77
CA SER A 78 6.61 3.31 18.81
C SER A 78 7.65 3.61 17.72
N LEU A 79 7.33 3.29 16.47
CA LEU A 79 8.07 3.77 15.31
C LEU A 79 7.50 5.13 14.90
N ASN A 80 8.06 6.21 15.40
CA ASN A 80 7.66 7.57 15.08
C ASN A 80 8.84 8.40 14.57
N ALA A 81 8.59 9.26 13.59
CA ALA A 81 9.57 10.19 13.03
C ALA A 81 9.54 11.57 13.70
N ASN A 82 8.51 11.84 14.51
CA ASN A 82 8.22 13.18 15.06
C ASN A 82 8.66 13.33 16.52
N GLY A 83 9.35 12.34 17.09
CA GLY A 83 9.79 12.38 18.49
C GLY A 83 8.65 12.36 19.51
N MET A 84 7.48 11.83 19.15
CA MET A 84 6.32 11.74 20.03
C MET A 84 6.56 10.84 21.24
N GLU A 85 7.34 9.80 21.06
CA GLU A 85 7.74 8.86 22.11
C GLU A 85 9.20 8.45 21.97
N THR A 86 9.86 8.19 23.09
CA THR A 86 11.18 7.59 23.17
C THR A 86 11.05 6.11 23.50
N ASN A 87 11.85 5.26 22.85
CA ASN A 87 11.83 3.82 23.09
C ASN A 87 13.17 3.40 23.75
N PRO A 88 13.25 3.33 25.10
CA PRO A 88 14.46 2.88 25.76
C PRO A 88 14.86 1.49 25.29
N GLY A 89 16.12 1.32 24.92
CA GLY A 89 16.63 0.02 24.44
C GLY A 89 16.45 -0.26 22.94
N PHE A 90 15.57 0.45 22.22
CA PHE A 90 15.41 0.31 20.78
C PHE A 90 16.04 1.50 20.04
N LYS A 91 17.03 1.23 19.20
CA LYS A 91 17.72 2.27 18.41
C LYS A 91 17.61 1.96 16.91
N ILE A 92 17.15 2.94 16.16
CA ILE A 92 17.19 2.88 14.69
C ILE A 92 18.61 3.23 14.24
N THR A 93 19.36 2.23 13.80
CA THR A 93 20.73 2.42 13.27
C THR A 93 20.69 2.70 11.77
N LEU A 94 21.71 3.35 11.23
CA LEU A 94 21.82 3.61 9.80
C LEU A 94 21.80 2.31 8.95
N PRO A 95 22.48 1.21 9.33
CA PRO A 95 22.33 -0.07 8.62
C PRO A 95 20.92 -0.61 8.65
N LEU A 96 20.21 -0.53 9.78
CA LEU A 96 18.82 -0.98 9.87
C LEU A 96 17.90 -0.15 8.95
N LEU A 97 18.06 1.18 8.97
CA LEU A 97 17.30 2.07 8.10
C LEU A 97 17.55 1.76 6.61
N THR A 98 18.81 1.59 6.22
CA THR A 98 19.17 1.25 4.83
C THR A 98 18.56 -0.08 4.39
N LYS A 99 18.60 -1.12 5.26
CA LYS A 99 17.95 -2.41 4.98
C LYS A 99 16.43 -2.29 4.86
N ALA A 100 15.80 -1.50 5.74
CA ALA A 100 14.38 -1.24 5.68
C ALA A 100 13.98 -0.57 4.35
N MET A 101 14.78 0.41 3.89
CA MET A 101 14.58 1.05 2.59
C MET A 101 14.69 0.07 1.43
N GLN A 102 15.73 -0.78 1.42
CA GLN A 102 15.90 -1.80 0.41
C GLN A 102 14.74 -2.81 0.44
N ALA A 103 14.26 -3.20 1.63
CA ALA A 103 13.14 -4.11 1.79
C ALA A 103 11.83 -3.54 1.21
N VAL A 104 11.55 -2.25 1.46
CA VAL A 104 10.36 -1.59 0.91
C VAL A 104 10.43 -1.54 -0.62
N VAL A 105 11.58 -1.17 -1.21
CA VAL A 105 11.75 -1.15 -2.67
C VAL A 105 11.60 -2.56 -3.27
N TYR A 106 12.11 -3.61 -2.62
CA TYR A 106 11.89 -4.98 -3.07
C TYR A 106 10.41 -5.38 -2.98
N GLY A 107 9.73 -5.02 -1.89
CA GLY A 107 8.31 -5.32 -1.68
C GLY A 107 7.43 -4.69 -2.75
N ASP A 108 7.62 -3.40 -3.01
CA ASP A 108 6.90 -2.66 -4.04
C ASP A 108 7.17 -3.23 -5.44
N LEU A 109 8.44 -3.55 -5.74
CA LEU A 109 8.80 -4.17 -7.01
C LEU A 109 8.14 -5.53 -7.19
N PHE A 110 8.19 -6.41 -6.17
CA PHE A 110 7.54 -7.72 -6.23
C PHE A 110 6.03 -7.62 -6.45
N MET A 111 5.37 -6.74 -5.71
CA MET A 111 3.95 -6.49 -5.88
C MET A 111 3.62 -6.08 -7.33
N ARG A 112 4.36 -5.11 -7.85
CA ARG A 112 4.18 -4.56 -9.20
C ARG A 112 4.38 -5.62 -10.29
N VAL A 113 5.50 -6.34 -10.29
CA VAL A 113 5.79 -7.33 -11.33
C VAL A 113 4.92 -8.58 -11.21
N LEU A 114 4.62 -9.03 -9.98
CA LEU A 114 3.80 -10.22 -9.76
C LEU A 114 2.35 -10.01 -10.21
N TYR A 115 1.72 -8.91 -9.80
CA TYR A 115 0.32 -8.63 -10.14
C TYR A 115 0.14 -8.36 -11.64
N ALA A 116 1.13 -7.75 -12.28
CA ALA A 116 1.12 -7.54 -13.72
C ALA A 116 1.52 -8.78 -14.55
N THR A 117 2.02 -9.86 -13.93
CA THR A 117 2.45 -11.09 -14.63
C THR A 117 1.50 -12.25 -14.41
N ARG A 118 1.10 -12.49 -13.16
CA ARG A 118 0.31 -13.67 -12.74
C ARG A 118 -0.99 -13.86 -13.55
N PRO A 119 -1.78 -12.81 -13.86
CA PRO A 119 -2.98 -12.98 -14.67
C PRO A 119 -2.73 -13.47 -16.10
N TYR A 120 -1.53 -13.27 -16.61
CA TYR A 120 -1.13 -13.56 -18.00
C TYR A 120 -0.22 -14.77 -18.14
N GLU A 121 0.28 -15.38 -17.07
CA GLU A 121 1.22 -16.49 -17.14
C GLU A 121 0.75 -17.63 -18.05
N ALA A 122 1.65 -18.14 -18.92
CA ALA A 122 1.32 -19.24 -19.81
C ALA A 122 1.15 -20.56 -19.05
N LYS A 123 1.98 -20.79 -18.02
CA LYS A 123 1.93 -21.94 -17.11
C LYS A 123 1.52 -21.47 -15.74
N ALA A 124 0.38 -21.96 -15.26
CA ALA A 124 -0.16 -21.61 -13.94
C ALA A 124 0.87 -21.86 -12.82
N GLY A 125 1.03 -20.84 -11.95
CA GLY A 125 1.92 -20.88 -10.81
C GLY A 125 3.39 -20.50 -11.11
N SER A 126 3.76 -20.26 -12.38
CA SER A 126 5.12 -19.89 -12.74
C SER A 126 5.54 -18.53 -12.18
N ALA A 127 4.63 -17.55 -12.16
CA ALA A 127 4.89 -16.23 -11.56
C ALA A 127 5.12 -16.33 -10.06
N ASN A 128 4.29 -17.11 -9.35
CA ASN A 128 4.47 -17.35 -7.91
C ASN A 128 5.79 -18.09 -7.60
N ALA A 129 6.15 -19.10 -8.39
CA ALA A 129 7.41 -19.82 -8.21
C ALA A 129 8.62 -18.89 -8.42
N LEU A 130 8.56 -18.01 -9.42
CA LEU A 130 9.59 -17.01 -9.67
C LEU A 130 9.68 -15.98 -8.54
N HIS A 131 8.54 -15.52 -8.02
CA HIS A 131 8.47 -14.65 -6.85
C HIS A 131 9.14 -15.29 -5.63
N GLU A 132 8.83 -16.54 -5.29
CA GLU A 132 9.43 -17.23 -4.14
C GLU A 132 10.94 -17.40 -4.30
N LYS A 133 11.42 -17.72 -5.52
CA LYS A 133 12.86 -17.77 -5.85
C LYS A 133 13.54 -16.45 -5.51
N TRP A 134 13.04 -15.34 -6.05
CA TRP A 134 13.65 -14.03 -5.87
C TRP A 134 13.48 -13.49 -4.44
N LYS A 135 12.34 -13.74 -3.80
CA LYS A 135 12.12 -13.41 -2.39
C LYS A 135 13.19 -14.03 -1.49
N ALA A 136 13.50 -15.32 -1.70
CA ALA A 136 14.56 -15.99 -0.93
C ALA A 136 15.95 -15.37 -1.16
N ILE A 137 16.27 -14.94 -2.39
CA ILE A 137 17.53 -14.26 -2.72
C ILE A 137 17.59 -12.89 -2.02
N CYS A 138 16.52 -12.11 -2.08
CA CYS A 138 16.45 -10.78 -1.47
C CYS A 138 16.55 -10.87 0.07
N ILE A 139 15.87 -11.83 0.71
CA ILE A 139 15.96 -12.07 2.16
C ILE A 139 17.41 -12.37 2.54
N LYS A 140 18.08 -13.30 1.83
CA LYS A 140 19.50 -13.61 2.08
C LYS A 140 20.41 -12.40 1.91
N SER A 141 20.13 -11.54 0.91
CA SER A 141 20.88 -10.30 0.71
C SER A 141 20.71 -9.33 1.88
N LEU A 142 19.48 -9.16 2.39
CA LEU A 142 19.17 -8.30 3.53
C LEU A 142 19.71 -8.81 4.87
N GLN A 143 19.90 -10.13 5.02
CA GLN A 143 20.46 -10.73 6.23
C GLN A 143 21.98 -10.54 6.38
N LYS A 144 22.69 -10.22 5.30
CA LYS A 144 24.13 -10.01 5.33
C LYS A 144 24.50 -8.83 6.24
N HIS A 145 25.64 -8.90 6.92
CA HIS A 145 26.15 -7.78 7.73
C HIS A 145 26.54 -6.58 6.87
N SER A 146 27.17 -6.83 5.70
CA SER A 146 27.57 -5.78 4.76
C SER A 146 26.41 -5.38 3.84
N LEU A 147 26.18 -4.09 3.72
CA LEU A 147 25.23 -3.52 2.78
C LEU A 147 25.91 -3.31 1.41
N SER A 148 25.41 -3.94 0.37
CA SER A 148 25.95 -3.78 -0.99
C SER A 148 24.87 -3.19 -1.92
N MET A 149 25.01 -1.91 -2.28
CA MET A 149 24.19 -1.28 -3.29
C MET A 149 24.34 -1.92 -4.68
N ALA A 150 25.53 -2.47 -4.97
CA ALA A 150 25.76 -3.20 -6.21
C ALA A 150 24.95 -4.50 -6.29
N GLU A 151 24.90 -5.27 -5.18
CA GLU A 151 24.07 -6.47 -5.08
C GLU A 151 22.58 -6.13 -5.14
N PHE A 152 22.14 -5.11 -4.39
CA PHE A 152 20.77 -4.62 -4.39
C PHE A 152 20.31 -4.27 -5.82
N ASN A 153 21.10 -3.45 -6.54
CA ASN A 153 20.77 -3.05 -7.91
C ASN A 153 20.81 -4.23 -8.89
N ARG A 154 21.70 -5.20 -8.71
CA ARG A 154 21.75 -6.42 -9.52
C ARG A 154 20.48 -7.26 -9.32
N ASN A 155 20.02 -7.42 -8.07
CA ASN A 155 18.80 -8.15 -7.77
C ASN A 155 17.57 -7.48 -8.42
N ILE A 156 17.46 -6.14 -8.34
CA ILE A 156 16.37 -5.39 -9.01
C ILE A 156 16.35 -5.69 -10.52
N ARG A 157 17.50 -5.60 -11.18
CA ARG A 157 17.60 -5.90 -12.63
C ARG A 157 17.20 -7.34 -12.92
N GLY A 158 17.69 -8.29 -12.11
CA GLY A 158 17.36 -9.70 -12.28
C GLY A 158 15.88 -9.99 -12.10
N ILE A 159 15.24 -9.39 -11.10
CA ILE A 159 13.79 -9.52 -10.86
C ILE A 159 13.03 -9.03 -12.11
N ILE A 160 13.28 -7.80 -12.54
CA ILE A 160 12.53 -7.21 -13.66
C ILE A 160 12.75 -8.03 -14.94
N HIS A 161 14.00 -8.39 -15.25
CA HIS A 161 14.35 -9.20 -16.40
C HIS A 161 13.63 -10.55 -16.38
N ASP A 162 13.75 -11.31 -15.28
CA ASP A 162 13.18 -12.66 -15.21
C ASP A 162 11.62 -12.63 -15.29
N PHE A 163 10.98 -11.59 -14.74
CA PHE A 163 9.53 -11.41 -14.86
C PHE A 163 9.10 -10.92 -16.25
N ASP A 164 9.92 -10.12 -16.92
CA ASP A 164 9.64 -9.63 -18.28
C ASP A 164 9.73 -10.77 -19.31
N GLU A 165 10.69 -11.70 -19.13
CA GLU A 165 10.91 -12.87 -19.97
C GLU A 165 9.98 -14.05 -19.66
N LEU A 166 9.15 -13.96 -18.61
CA LEU A 166 8.26 -15.06 -18.26
C LEU A 166 7.20 -15.27 -19.37
N PRO A 167 7.05 -16.49 -19.91
CA PRO A 167 6.08 -16.75 -20.98
C PRO A 167 4.65 -16.35 -20.59
N ARG A 168 4.02 -15.53 -21.43
CA ARG A 168 2.68 -14.97 -21.22
C ARG A 168 1.71 -15.45 -22.28
N ARG A 169 0.45 -15.57 -21.89
CA ARG A 169 -0.68 -15.74 -22.82
C ARG A 169 -1.01 -14.39 -23.47
N ASP A 170 -1.26 -14.42 -24.75
CA ASP A 170 -1.69 -13.24 -25.50
C ASP A 170 -3.20 -12.99 -25.31
N VAL A 171 -3.55 -12.43 -24.15
CA VAL A 171 -4.92 -12.07 -23.76
C VAL A 171 -4.97 -10.64 -23.22
N GLN A 172 -6.08 -9.95 -23.44
CA GLN A 172 -6.33 -8.66 -22.82
C GLN A 172 -7.21 -8.84 -21.58
N LYS A 173 -6.89 -8.13 -20.53
CA LYS A 173 -7.65 -8.12 -19.29
C LYS A 173 -7.89 -6.68 -18.83
N PRO A 174 -9.05 -6.38 -18.22
CA PRO A 174 -9.26 -5.07 -17.63
C PRO A 174 -8.28 -4.86 -16.47
N LYS A 175 -7.65 -3.70 -16.45
CA LYS A 175 -6.81 -3.27 -15.34
C LYS A 175 -7.67 -2.59 -14.29
N VAL A 176 -7.45 -2.95 -13.02
CA VAL A 176 -8.18 -2.42 -11.88
C VAL A 176 -7.20 -1.87 -10.85
N GLY A 177 -7.21 -0.56 -10.67
CA GLY A 177 -6.44 0.12 -9.65
C GLY A 177 -7.02 -0.11 -8.25
N ILE A 178 -6.17 -0.33 -7.27
CA ILE A 178 -6.56 -0.45 -5.86
C ILE A 178 -5.89 0.68 -5.08
N VAL A 179 -6.70 1.60 -4.57
CA VAL A 179 -6.29 2.71 -3.71
C VAL A 179 -7.07 2.68 -2.41
N GLY A 180 -6.70 3.48 -1.44
CA GLY A 180 -7.45 3.60 -0.19
C GLY A 180 -6.56 3.62 1.04
N GLU A 181 -7.13 3.28 2.18
CA GLU A 181 -6.42 3.27 3.46
C GLU A 181 -5.31 2.21 3.45
N ILE A 182 -4.14 2.59 3.96
CA ILE A 182 -2.88 1.82 3.84
C ILE A 182 -3.02 0.39 4.33
N LEU A 183 -3.55 0.16 5.54
CA LEU A 183 -3.68 -1.20 6.05
C LEU A 183 -4.64 -2.03 5.20
N VAL A 184 -5.82 -1.49 4.88
CA VAL A 184 -6.83 -2.20 4.10
C VAL A 184 -6.33 -2.42 2.67
N LYS A 185 -5.64 -1.45 2.08
CA LYS A 185 -5.06 -1.57 0.73
C LYS A 185 -4.06 -2.74 0.65
N PHE A 186 -3.11 -2.82 1.59
CA PHE A 186 -1.98 -3.76 1.50
C PHE A 186 -2.18 -5.08 2.26
N SER A 187 -3.19 -5.21 3.13
CA SER A 187 -3.44 -6.43 3.89
C SER A 187 -4.53 -7.28 3.26
N PRO A 188 -4.22 -8.44 2.67
CA PRO A 188 -5.23 -9.34 2.10
C PRO A 188 -6.31 -9.74 3.11
N LEU A 189 -5.94 -9.91 4.39
CA LEU A 189 -6.91 -10.20 5.46
C LEU A 189 -7.87 -9.02 5.70
N ALA A 190 -7.41 -7.78 5.56
CA ALA A 190 -8.24 -6.61 5.82
C ALA A 190 -9.15 -6.25 4.65
N ASN A 191 -8.82 -6.68 3.42
CA ASN A 191 -9.55 -6.36 2.20
C ASN A 191 -10.24 -7.57 1.54
N ASN A 192 -10.40 -8.68 2.28
CA ASN A 192 -11.04 -9.91 1.80
C ASN A 192 -10.39 -10.43 0.50
N HIS A 193 -9.06 -10.41 0.43
CA HIS A 193 -8.28 -10.91 -0.70
C HIS A 193 -8.69 -10.30 -2.04
N VAL A 194 -8.85 -8.97 -2.08
CA VAL A 194 -9.36 -8.26 -3.27
C VAL A 194 -8.53 -8.50 -4.53
N VAL A 195 -7.20 -8.66 -4.41
CA VAL A 195 -6.32 -8.93 -5.56
C VAL A 195 -6.63 -10.30 -6.16
N GLU A 196 -6.68 -11.33 -5.31
CA GLU A 196 -7.01 -12.70 -5.72
C GLU A 196 -8.42 -12.77 -6.33
N LEU A 197 -9.37 -12.01 -5.76
CA LEU A 197 -10.72 -11.89 -6.31
C LEU A 197 -10.70 -11.30 -7.72
N LEU A 198 -9.99 -10.18 -7.93
CA LEU A 198 -9.87 -9.54 -9.24
C LEU A 198 -9.25 -10.47 -10.28
N GLU A 199 -8.20 -11.19 -9.92
CA GLU A 199 -7.55 -12.15 -10.81
C GLU A 199 -8.44 -13.35 -11.14
N ALA A 200 -9.19 -13.87 -10.16
CA ALA A 200 -10.16 -14.95 -10.36
C ALA A 200 -11.30 -14.52 -11.29
N GLU A 201 -11.73 -13.27 -11.22
CA GLU A 201 -12.73 -12.67 -12.12
C GLU A 201 -12.14 -12.20 -13.47
N GLY A 202 -10.87 -12.49 -13.73
CA GLY A 202 -10.22 -12.26 -15.02
C GLY A 202 -9.65 -10.86 -15.23
N ALA A 203 -9.38 -10.09 -14.18
CA ALA A 203 -8.76 -8.78 -14.24
C ALA A 203 -7.27 -8.80 -13.85
N GLU A 204 -6.57 -7.70 -14.13
CA GLU A 204 -5.22 -7.39 -13.61
C GLU A 204 -5.37 -6.37 -12.47
N ALA A 205 -4.83 -6.67 -11.29
CA ALA A 205 -4.76 -5.73 -10.19
C ALA A 205 -3.56 -4.79 -10.35
N VAL A 206 -3.77 -3.49 -10.19
CA VAL A 206 -2.72 -2.45 -10.22
C VAL A 206 -2.73 -1.72 -8.87
N MET A 207 -1.64 -1.80 -8.14
CA MET A 207 -1.56 -1.19 -6.81
C MET A 207 -0.37 -0.24 -6.74
N PRO A 208 -0.58 1.05 -6.42
CA PRO A 208 0.50 2.00 -6.18
C PRO A 208 1.39 1.59 -5.01
N ASP A 209 2.66 2.00 -5.08
CA ASP A 209 3.73 1.56 -4.17
C ASP A 209 3.54 2.08 -2.74
N LEU A 210 4.00 1.31 -1.74
CA LEU A 210 4.04 1.74 -0.34
C LEU A 210 5.08 2.87 -0.13
N LEU A 211 6.17 2.85 -0.88
CA LEU A 211 7.20 3.90 -0.83
C LEU A 211 6.61 5.28 -1.17
N ASP A 212 5.62 5.36 -2.05
CA ASP A 212 4.98 6.62 -2.42
C ASP A 212 4.26 7.27 -1.24
N PHE A 213 3.67 6.47 -0.33
CA PHE A 213 3.12 6.99 0.92
C PHE A 213 4.21 7.57 1.84
N LEU A 214 5.39 6.94 1.91
CA LEU A 214 6.51 7.52 2.68
C LEU A 214 6.99 8.83 2.06
N LEU A 215 7.09 8.90 0.73
CA LEU A 215 7.43 10.13 0.00
C LEU A 215 6.39 11.23 0.26
N TYR A 216 5.10 10.90 0.25
CA TYR A 216 4.01 11.81 0.61
C TYR A 216 4.19 12.38 2.02
N CYS A 217 4.50 11.56 3.01
CA CYS A 217 4.72 12.02 4.38
C CYS A 217 5.82 13.08 4.47
N PHE A 218 6.93 12.90 3.74
CA PHE A 218 8.01 13.89 3.66
C PHE A 218 7.60 15.13 2.87
N TYR A 219 6.89 14.96 1.74
CA TYR A 219 6.47 16.04 0.85
C TYR A 219 5.54 17.05 1.53
N ASN A 220 4.71 16.58 2.47
CA ASN A 220 3.79 17.41 3.25
C ASN A 220 4.46 18.56 4.02
N SER A 221 5.77 18.44 4.31
CA SER A 221 6.54 19.50 4.97
C SER A 221 6.63 20.79 4.13
N ASN A 222 6.57 20.69 2.80
CA ASN A 222 6.60 21.85 1.89
C ASN A 222 5.36 22.72 2.10
N PHE A 223 4.16 22.12 2.04
CA PHE A 223 2.92 22.86 2.27
C PHE A 223 2.87 23.50 3.67
N LYS A 224 3.37 22.77 4.70
CA LYS A 224 3.46 23.30 6.07
C LYS A 224 4.38 24.52 6.15
N ALA A 225 5.53 24.47 5.47
CA ALA A 225 6.47 25.60 5.44
C ALA A 225 5.90 26.83 4.71
N ASP A 226 5.16 26.59 3.63
CA ASP A 226 4.64 27.67 2.79
C ASP A 226 3.34 28.29 3.33
N ASN A 227 2.47 27.51 4.00
CA ASN A 227 1.12 27.91 4.33
C ASN A 227 0.77 27.86 5.83
N LEU A 228 1.50 27.12 6.65
CA LEU A 228 1.14 26.83 8.06
C LEU A 228 2.23 27.28 9.05
N GLY A 229 3.15 28.15 8.64
CA GLY A 229 4.22 28.63 9.52
C GLY A 229 5.27 27.57 9.90
N GLY A 230 5.33 26.46 9.17
CA GLY A 230 6.34 25.43 9.36
C GLY A 230 7.75 25.93 9.04
N LYS A 231 8.77 25.32 9.65
CA LYS A 231 10.17 25.71 9.42
C LYS A 231 10.64 25.29 8.02
N ARG A 232 11.18 26.22 7.23
CA ARG A 232 11.79 25.91 5.91
C ARG A 232 12.97 24.94 6.00
N SER A 233 13.73 24.96 7.11
CA SER A 233 14.79 23.99 7.34
C SER A 233 14.27 22.54 7.45
N THR A 234 13.11 22.35 8.08
CA THR A 234 12.44 21.03 8.12
C THR A 234 12.00 20.57 6.73
N ALA A 235 11.41 21.46 5.92
CA ALA A 235 11.05 21.13 4.54
C ALA A 235 12.29 20.76 3.72
N HIS A 236 13.40 21.46 3.89
CA HIS A 236 14.68 21.17 3.23
C HIS A 236 15.20 19.78 3.61
N LEU A 237 15.20 19.42 4.91
CA LEU A 237 15.60 18.11 5.39
C LEU A 237 14.68 16.99 4.83
N CYS A 238 13.37 17.22 4.80
CA CYS A 238 12.42 16.29 4.22
C CYS A 238 12.65 16.09 2.71
N ASN A 239 12.95 17.15 1.98
CA ASN A 239 13.28 17.04 0.54
C ASN A 239 14.59 16.28 0.30
N MET A 240 15.58 16.39 1.19
CA MET A 240 16.76 15.53 1.16
C MET A 240 16.38 14.07 1.42
N GLY A 241 15.45 13.81 2.34
CA GLY A 241 14.88 12.49 2.58
C GLY A 241 14.20 11.91 1.34
N ILE A 242 13.38 12.71 0.63
CA ILE A 242 12.78 12.33 -0.66
C ILE A 242 13.87 11.94 -1.67
N SER A 243 14.91 12.77 -1.79
CA SER A 243 16.03 12.50 -2.71
C SER A 243 16.76 11.20 -2.38
N LEU A 244 16.93 10.89 -1.10
CA LEU A 244 17.52 9.62 -0.64
C LEU A 244 16.63 8.42 -0.97
N LEU A 245 15.33 8.51 -0.72
CA LEU A 245 14.36 7.46 -1.06
C LEU A 245 14.35 7.20 -2.57
N GLU A 246 14.30 8.24 -3.40
CA GLU A 246 14.36 8.16 -4.85
C GLU A 246 15.71 7.61 -5.35
N TYR A 247 16.81 7.86 -4.64
CA TYR A 247 18.11 7.24 -4.95
C TYR A 247 18.05 5.71 -4.83
N PHE A 248 17.42 5.16 -3.78
CA PHE A 248 17.21 3.71 -3.64
C PHE A 248 16.30 3.16 -4.74
N ARG A 249 15.24 3.90 -5.12
CA ARG A 249 14.28 3.48 -6.15
C ARG A 249 14.80 3.69 -7.59
N ARG A 250 15.89 4.42 -7.78
CA ARG A 250 16.36 4.86 -9.10
C ARG A 250 16.59 3.72 -10.08
N THR A 251 17.22 2.63 -9.65
CA THR A 251 17.46 1.45 -10.52
C THR A 251 16.15 0.77 -10.89
N CYS A 252 15.24 0.61 -9.92
CA CYS A 252 13.91 0.04 -10.15
C CYS A 252 13.16 0.86 -11.22
N ARG A 253 13.05 2.18 -11.05
CA ARG A 253 12.40 3.07 -12.03
C ARG A 253 13.00 2.93 -13.43
N ARG A 254 14.32 3.02 -13.55
CA ARG A 254 15.01 2.94 -14.85
C ARG A 254 14.78 1.61 -15.58
N GLU A 255 14.81 0.50 -14.86
CA GLU A 255 14.61 -0.81 -15.49
C GLU A 255 13.13 -1.04 -15.84
N LEU A 256 12.19 -0.53 -15.03
CA LEU A 256 10.76 -0.55 -15.36
C LEU A 256 10.43 0.34 -16.57
N GLU A 257 11.09 1.50 -16.73
CA GLU A 257 10.99 2.35 -17.94
C GLU A 257 11.43 1.64 -19.23
N ARG A 258 12.27 0.62 -19.12
CA ARG A 258 12.76 -0.18 -20.25
C ARG A 258 11.95 -1.44 -20.49
N SER A 259 11.17 -1.85 -19.51
CA SER A 259 10.31 -3.02 -19.64
C SER A 259 9.18 -2.78 -20.63
N THR A 260 8.76 -3.84 -21.30
CA THR A 260 7.62 -3.82 -22.21
C THR A 260 6.29 -4.11 -21.49
N HIS A 261 6.35 -4.61 -20.26
CA HIS A 261 5.19 -5.08 -19.54
C HIS A 261 4.87 -4.29 -18.26
N PHE A 262 5.85 -3.57 -17.70
CA PHE A 262 5.70 -2.90 -16.42
C PHE A 262 5.84 -1.39 -16.55
N LEU A 263 5.02 -0.65 -15.78
CA LEU A 263 5.10 0.80 -15.71
C LEU A 263 5.93 1.24 -14.49
N PRO A 264 6.77 2.27 -14.63
CA PRO A 264 7.47 2.86 -13.49
C PRO A 264 6.49 3.59 -12.56
N PRO A 265 6.80 3.70 -11.26
CA PRO A 265 6.01 4.54 -10.35
C PRO A 265 6.15 6.02 -10.69
N ALA A 266 5.08 6.81 -10.51
CA ALA A 266 5.11 8.25 -10.67
C ALA A 266 6.01 8.94 -9.62
N ARG A 267 6.35 10.20 -9.84
CA ARG A 267 7.05 11.00 -8.82
C ARG A 267 6.03 11.66 -7.90
N ILE A 268 6.40 11.82 -6.64
CA ILE A 268 5.50 12.44 -5.65
C ILE A 268 5.10 13.88 -6.04
N GLN A 269 5.99 14.59 -6.74
CA GLN A 269 5.71 15.94 -7.26
C GLN A 269 4.62 15.92 -8.33
N ASP A 270 4.59 14.87 -9.18
CA ASP A 270 3.60 14.71 -10.23
C ASP A 270 2.22 14.40 -9.61
N LEU A 271 2.18 13.49 -8.62
CA LEU A 271 0.96 13.20 -7.85
C LEU A 271 0.41 14.47 -7.18
N ALA A 272 1.27 15.26 -6.52
CA ALA A 272 0.88 16.52 -5.89
C ALA A 272 0.36 17.54 -6.91
N SER A 273 1.02 17.63 -8.07
CA SER A 273 0.61 18.52 -9.15
C SER A 273 -0.76 18.18 -9.72
N MET A 274 -1.09 16.89 -9.83
CA MET A 274 -2.41 16.42 -10.24
C MET A 274 -3.47 16.66 -9.15
N ALA A 275 -3.18 16.24 -7.92
CA ALA A 275 -4.13 16.30 -6.81
C ALA A 275 -4.57 17.73 -6.46
N LYS A 276 -3.67 18.73 -6.54
CA LYS A 276 -3.96 20.12 -6.17
C LYS A 276 -5.11 20.76 -6.94
N HIS A 277 -5.50 20.22 -8.09
CA HIS A 277 -6.62 20.71 -8.89
C HIS A 277 -7.98 20.25 -8.34
N TYR A 278 -8.00 19.23 -7.50
CA TYR A 278 -9.23 18.63 -6.92
C TYR A 278 -9.34 18.86 -5.43
N VAL A 279 -8.21 18.82 -4.72
CA VAL A 279 -8.15 18.98 -3.27
C VAL A 279 -6.94 19.82 -2.87
N SER A 280 -7.07 20.55 -1.78
CA SER A 280 -5.92 21.27 -1.22
C SER A 280 -4.88 20.27 -0.70
N LEU A 281 -3.59 20.53 -0.99
CA LEU A 281 -2.47 19.78 -0.40
C LEU A 281 -2.36 19.97 1.13
N GLY A 282 -3.19 20.84 1.71
CA GLY A 282 -3.39 20.94 3.16
C GLY A 282 -4.16 19.78 3.78
N ASN A 283 -4.84 18.93 2.99
CA ASN A 283 -5.43 17.68 3.45
C ASN A 283 -4.33 16.63 3.67
N GLN A 284 -3.65 16.69 4.82
CA GLN A 284 -2.43 15.93 5.13
C GLN A 284 -2.63 14.87 6.21
N THR A 285 -3.87 14.64 6.66
CA THR A 285 -4.17 13.65 7.70
C THR A 285 -4.33 12.26 7.07
N GLY A 286 -3.67 11.26 7.64
CA GLY A 286 -3.61 9.91 7.05
C GLY A 286 -3.00 9.97 5.65
N GLU A 287 -3.64 9.35 4.68
CA GLU A 287 -3.24 9.37 3.27
C GLU A 287 -3.49 10.74 2.60
N GLY A 288 -4.44 11.50 3.12
CA GLY A 288 -4.73 12.86 2.70
C GLY A 288 -4.88 13.02 1.19
N TRP A 289 -4.35 14.12 0.62
CA TRP A 289 -4.41 14.44 -0.81
C TRP A 289 -3.77 13.34 -1.70
N PHE A 290 -2.92 12.52 -1.11
CA PHE A 290 -2.24 11.43 -1.81
C PHE A 290 -3.20 10.42 -2.44
N LEU A 291 -4.32 10.08 -1.76
CA LEU A 291 -5.37 9.22 -2.32
C LEU A 291 -5.95 9.75 -3.64
N THR A 292 -6.21 11.07 -3.68
CA THR A 292 -6.68 11.71 -4.92
C THR A 292 -5.60 11.66 -5.99
N GLY A 293 -4.34 11.88 -5.61
CA GLY A 293 -3.18 11.78 -6.52
C GLY A 293 -3.00 10.39 -7.11
N GLU A 294 -3.12 9.33 -6.30
CA GLU A 294 -3.05 7.94 -6.77
C GLU A 294 -4.17 7.61 -7.78
N MET A 295 -5.41 8.04 -7.52
CA MET A 295 -6.51 7.83 -8.48
C MET A 295 -6.24 8.51 -9.82
N LEU A 296 -5.72 9.73 -9.80
CA LEU A 296 -5.39 10.48 -11.01
C LEU A 296 -4.22 9.86 -11.78
N GLU A 297 -3.18 9.41 -11.07
CA GLU A 297 -2.06 8.70 -11.68
C GLU A 297 -2.52 7.43 -12.38
N LEU A 298 -3.37 6.64 -11.74
CA LEU A 298 -3.95 5.43 -12.33
C LEU A 298 -4.75 5.75 -13.59
N ILE A 299 -5.61 6.77 -13.58
CA ILE A 299 -6.38 7.21 -14.75
C ILE A 299 -5.44 7.60 -15.90
N HIS A 300 -4.45 8.45 -15.61
CA HIS A 300 -3.50 8.92 -16.62
C HIS A 300 -2.59 7.82 -17.16
N SER A 301 -2.30 6.79 -16.38
CA SER A 301 -1.55 5.61 -16.82
C SER A 301 -2.40 4.57 -17.56
N GLY A 302 -3.70 4.86 -17.80
CA GLY A 302 -4.63 4.00 -18.53
C GLY A 302 -5.36 2.97 -17.65
N THR A 303 -5.19 3.02 -16.32
CA THR A 303 -5.94 2.18 -15.37
C THR A 303 -7.16 2.94 -14.90
N THR A 304 -8.22 2.96 -15.72
CA THR A 304 -9.43 3.75 -15.48
C THR A 304 -10.45 3.10 -14.55
N ASN A 305 -10.35 1.79 -14.29
CA ASN A 305 -11.19 1.10 -13.31
C ASN A 305 -10.49 1.13 -11.96
N ILE A 306 -11.12 1.69 -10.93
CA ILE A 306 -10.47 1.92 -9.63
C ILE A 306 -11.39 1.50 -8.49
N ILE A 307 -10.84 0.72 -7.56
CA ILE A 307 -11.44 0.40 -6.27
C ILE A 307 -10.77 1.28 -5.21
N CYS A 308 -11.55 2.13 -4.55
CA CYS A 308 -11.12 2.83 -3.35
C CYS A 308 -11.57 2.01 -2.13
N THR A 309 -10.61 1.38 -1.42
CA THR A 309 -10.88 0.62 -0.21
C THR A 309 -11.15 1.57 0.95
N GLN A 310 -12.41 1.58 1.39
CA GLN A 310 -12.96 2.56 2.32
C GLN A 310 -13.25 1.89 3.68
N PRO A 311 -12.36 1.99 4.69
CA PRO A 311 -12.67 1.41 5.98
C PRO A 311 -13.61 2.31 6.79
N PHE A 312 -14.48 1.68 7.59
CA PHE A 312 -15.32 2.37 8.57
C PHE A 312 -14.47 3.25 9.49
N GLY A 313 -14.94 4.45 9.76
CA GLY A 313 -14.31 5.41 10.67
C GLY A 313 -13.01 6.05 10.16
N CYS A 314 -12.59 5.79 8.91
CA CYS A 314 -11.44 6.46 8.31
C CYS A 314 -11.82 7.81 7.72
N LEU A 315 -11.69 8.88 8.51
CA LEU A 315 -12.08 10.23 8.10
C LEU A 315 -11.34 10.72 6.83
N PRO A 316 -10.00 10.61 6.72
CA PRO A 316 -9.31 11.06 5.52
C PRO A 316 -9.83 10.39 4.24
N ASN A 317 -10.07 9.09 4.30
CA ASN A 317 -10.54 8.32 3.16
C ASN A 317 -11.96 8.73 2.74
N HIS A 318 -12.84 9.05 3.69
CA HIS A 318 -14.17 9.59 3.38
C HIS A 318 -14.10 10.94 2.64
N ILE A 319 -13.14 11.81 3.00
CA ILE A 319 -13.02 13.16 2.45
C ILE A 319 -12.30 13.13 1.10
N VAL A 320 -11.06 12.64 1.06
CA VAL A 320 -10.16 12.75 -0.11
C VAL A 320 -10.06 11.47 -0.93
N GLY A 321 -10.69 10.39 -0.51
CA GLY A 321 -10.92 9.17 -1.28
C GLY A 321 -12.34 9.18 -1.86
N LYS A 322 -13.33 8.76 -1.08
CA LYS A 322 -14.73 8.65 -1.53
C LYS A 322 -15.35 10.00 -1.93
N GLY A 323 -15.04 11.07 -1.20
CA GLY A 323 -15.64 12.39 -1.41
C GLY A 323 -15.28 13.06 -2.74
N VAL A 324 -14.12 12.72 -3.32
CA VAL A 324 -13.67 13.31 -4.61
C VAL A 324 -14.15 12.53 -5.84
N ILE A 325 -14.69 11.31 -5.69
CA ILE A 325 -15.04 10.43 -6.81
C ILE A 325 -15.98 11.11 -7.81
N LYS A 326 -16.98 11.87 -7.33
CA LYS A 326 -17.91 12.61 -8.20
C LYS A 326 -17.18 13.64 -9.05
N GLY A 327 -16.24 14.38 -8.46
CA GLY A 327 -15.44 15.38 -9.19
C GLY A 327 -14.52 14.74 -10.21
N LEU A 328 -13.84 13.64 -9.85
CA LEU A 328 -12.96 12.89 -10.75
C LEU A 328 -13.75 12.34 -11.96
N ARG A 329 -14.90 11.74 -11.75
CA ARG A 329 -15.76 11.23 -12.84
C ARG A 329 -16.30 12.34 -13.75
N ALA A 330 -16.54 13.53 -13.24
CA ALA A 330 -16.97 14.66 -14.06
C ALA A 330 -15.88 15.14 -15.01
N SER A 331 -14.61 15.08 -14.58
CA SER A 331 -13.44 15.49 -15.38
C SER A 331 -12.89 14.32 -16.22
N HIS A 332 -13.12 13.08 -15.80
CA HIS A 332 -12.66 11.84 -16.44
C HIS A 332 -13.85 10.88 -16.63
N PRO A 333 -14.69 11.11 -17.66
CA PRO A 333 -15.89 10.28 -17.89
C PRO A 333 -15.59 8.80 -18.15
N GLU A 334 -14.38 8.48 -18.60
CA GLU A 334 -13.86 7.12 -18.77
C GLU A 334 -13.58 6.40 -17.44
N ALA A 335 -13.48 7.13 -16.35
CA ALA A 335 -13.10 6.57 -15.05
C ALA A 335 -14.28 5.84 -14.37
N ASN A 336 -14.11 4.54 -14.18
CA ASN A 336 -15.04 3.65 -13.49
C ASN A 336 -14.54 3.42 -12.05
N ILE A 337 -14.79 4.40 -11.16
CA ILE A 337 -14.29 4.40 -9.78
C ILE A 337 -15.40 3.95 -8.83
N ILE A 338 -15.14 2.99 -7.96
CA ILE A 338 -16.06 2.62 -6.87
C ILE A 338 -15.37 2.75 -5.52
N ALA A 339 -16.13 3.13 -4.49
CA ALA A 339 -15.70 2.95 -3.11
C ALA A 339 -16.29 1.64 -2.57
N VAL A 340 -15.46 0.79 -1.99
CA VAL A 340 -15.87 -0.46 -1.32
C VAL A 340 -15.68 -0.27 0.16
N ASP A 341 -16.79 -0.33 0.90
CA ASP A 341 -16.78 -0.09 2.34
C ASP A 341 -16.38 -1.38 3.10
N TYR A 342 -15.40 -1.25 4.02
CA TYR A 342 -14.91 -2.30 4.91
C TYR A 342 -15.25 -1.93 6.36
N ASP A 343 -15.98 -2.82 7.03
CA ASP A 343 -16.59 -2.59 8.35
C ASP A 343 -16.72 -3.96 9.03
N PRO A 344 -16.62 -4.07 10.36
CA PRO A 344 -16.85 -5.32 11.09
C PRO A 344 -18.19 -5.98 10.80
N GLY A 345 -19.22 -5.16 10.52
CA GLY A 345 -20.57 -5.61 10.17
C GLY A 345 -20.86 -5.63 8.66
N ALA A 346 -19.89 -5.29 7.80
CA ALA A 346 -20.12 -5.23 6.37
C ALA A 346 -20.32 -6.63 5.78
N SER A 347 -21.32 -6.74 4.91
CA SER A 347 -21.58 -7.96 4.17
C SER A 347 -20.55 -8.16 3.06
N GLU A 348 -19.76 -9.23 3.12
CA GLU A 348 -18.85 -9.62 2.03
C GLU A 348 -19.58 -9.75 0.69
N VAL A 349 -20.83 -10.22 0.71
CA VAL A 349 -21.67 -10.34 -0.50
C VAL A 349 -21.90 -8.98 -1.15
N ASN A 350 -22.14 -7.93 -0.35
CA ASN A 350 -22.32 -6.58 -0.87
C ASN A 350 -21.04 -6.02 -1.48
N GLN A 351 -19.90 -6.28 -0.84
CA GLN A 351 -18.58 -5.89 -1.37
C GLN A 351 -18.31 -6.60 -2.70
N LEU A 352 -18.50 -7.92 -2.73
CA LEU A 352 -18.34 -8.75 -3.91
C LEU A 352 -19.24 -8.29 -5.08
N ASN A 353 -20.53 -8.03 -4.81
CA ASN A 353 -21.48 -7.58 -5.83
C ASN A 353 -21.07 -6.24 -6.43
N ARG A 354 -20.59 -5.29 -5.63
CA ARG A 354 -20.10 -3.98 -6.10
C ARG A 354 -18.87 -4.15 -7.00
N ILE A 355 -17.92 -5.01 -6.60
CA ILE A 355 -16.71 -5.30 -7.38
C ILE A 355 -17.09 -5.99 -8.70
N LYS A 356 -17.96 -6.99 -8.68
CA LYS A 356 -18.43 -7.69 -9.89
C LYS A 356 -19.18 -6.77 -10.86
N LEU A 357 -19.99 -5.85 -10.35
CA LEU A 357 -20.67 -4.86 -11.19
C LEU A 357 -19.67 -3.93 -11.88
N MET A 358 -18.66 -3.45 -11.16
CA MET A 358 -17.58 -2.64 -11.72
C MET A 358 -16.81 -3.43 -12.78
N LEU A 359 -16.45 -4.69 -12.52
CA LEU A 359 -15.75 -5.57 -13.46
C LEU A 359 -16.57 -5.85 -14.72
N SER A 360 -17.88 -6.04 -14.59
CA SER A 360 -18.76 -6.18 -15.76
C SER A 360 -18.71 -4.97 -16.70
N THR A 361 -18.65 -3.76 -16.12
CA THR A 361 -18.46 -2.52 -16.88
C THR A 361 -17.05 -2.47 -17.49
N ALA A 362 -16.03 -2.83 -16.72
CA ALA A 362 -14.65 -2.83 -17.17
C ALA A 362 -14.41 -3.81 -18.34
N GLN A 363 -15.03 -4.98 -18.29
CA GLN A 363 -14.97 -5.98 -19.37
C GLN A 363 -15.66 -5.49 -20.66
N LYS A 364 -16.82 -4.81 -20.54
CA LYS A 364 -17.52 -4.23 -21.70
C LYS A 364 -16.72 -3.11 -22.36
N ASN A 365 -15.93 -2.38 -21.59
CA ASN A 365 -15.13 -1.26 -22.08
C ASN A 365 -13.76 -1.69 -22.61
N LEU A 366 -13.42 -2.98 -22.56
CA LEU A 366 -12.18 -3.47 -23.21
C LEU A 366 -12.32 -3.26 -24.74
N PRO A 367 -11.29 -2.71 -25.40
CA PRO A 367 -11.27 -2.60 -26.85
C PRO A 367 -11.44 -3.98 -27.49
N GLU A 368 -12.40 -4.11 -28.41
CA GLU A 368 -12.49 -5.33 -29.21
C GLU A 368 -11.18 -5.51 -29.98
N ARG A 369 -10.53 -6.66 -29.81
CA ARG A 369 -9.39 -7.04 -30.65
C ARG A 369 -9.83 -7.03 -32.09
N LYS A 370 -9.30 -6.13 -32.93
CA LYS A 370 -9.43 -6.26 -34.38
C LYS A 370 -8.95 -7.66 -34.72
N LYS A 371 -9.87 -8.54 -35.13
CA LYS A 371 -9.53 -9.80 -35.77
C LYS A 371 -8.70 -9.42 -36.98
N GLU A 372 -7.39 -9.59 -36.92
CA GLU A 372 -6.58 -9.62 -38.14
C GLU A 372 -7.21 -10.70 -39.00
N SER A 373 -7.89 -10.28 -40.05
CA SER A 373 -8.37 -11.16 -41.10
C SER A 373 -7.15 -11.86 -41.64
N ARG A 374 -6.97 -13.14 -41.30
CA ARG A 374 -6.15 -14.05 -42.08
C ARG A 374 -6.79 -14.11 -43.46
N ILE A 375 -6.36 -13.21 -44.32
CA ILE A 375 -6.59 -13.33 -45.76
C ILE A 375 -5.37 -14.13 -46.29
N GLY A 376 -5.68 -15.32 -46.70
CA GLY A 376 -5.09 -16.18 -47.69
C GLY A 376 -3.61 -16.42 -47.73
#